data_c9a5c3ad727de46003c5b53997b233a3
#
_entry.id   c9a5c3ad727de46003c5b53997b233a3
#
_cell.length_a   1.000
_cell.length_b   1.000
_cell.length_c   1.000
_cell.angle_alpha   90.00
_cell.angle_beta   90.00
_cell.angle_gamma   90.00
#
_symmetry.space_group_name_H-M   'P 1'
#
loop_
_entity.id
_entity.type
_entity.pdbx_description
1 polymer ?
#
loop_
_entity_poly.entity_id
_entity_poly.type
_entity_poly.pdbx_seq_one_letter_code
_entity_poly.pdbx_strand_id
1 'polypeptide(L)'
;RKRQMRTKKRRIMYLYLIIGIIVALGLLWTFAATKAGLFITDRHAAASNPHEESMEAFSKNKKFIDVDSWRVAYIDEGSGDPILLLHGCPFHSFEWRDVIPLLTSRYRVIAPDLLGLGDTVVRLDDDYRLPNQMKMVVGLMDKLGVKSARVVGHDHGGATAQLMMKYHPERIHSLVLTNVEAYDQWPSEPERPYLESIVSPVRTPLLRALLGVRAAQRDIFSIAVHNKQTLTDEVLATYVRPHIATPERWLRLRRFFHWQLDRVHNLETFRAVDGMRRFDRPTLLLWGKRDTNFGPAIAERLAKDIPGYVRTEWLENSAHMPMQEEPEAYARAVLQFFGEDVADKGKRANGQP
;
A
#
# COMPACT_ATOMS: atom_id res chain seq x y z
N ARG A 1 11.62 -49.48 34.13
CA ARG A 1 12.51 -48.53 33.40
C ARG A 1 12.73 -48.97 31.94
N LYS A 2 13.15 -50.19 31.61
CA LYS A 2 13.40 -50.63 30.22
C LYS A 2 12.13 -50.59 29.31
N ARG A 3 10.95 -50.85 29.83
CA ARG A 3 9.67 -50.81 29.07
C ARG A 3 9.23 -49.36 28.74
N GLN A 4 9.44 -48.42 29.65
CA GLN A 4 9.18 -47.00 29.43
C GLN A 4 10.14 -46.36 28.41
N MET A 5 11.42 -46.76 28.43
CA MET A 5 12.38 -46.28 27.45
C MET A 5 12.07 -46.80 26.03
N ARG A 6 11.60 -48.05 25.88
CA ARG A 6 11.16 -48.60 24.57
C ARG A 6 9.95 -47.87 24.00
N THR A 7 8.96 -47.51 24.84
CA THR A 7 7.78 -46.74 24.43
C THR A 7 8.15 -45.31 24.04
N LYS A 8 9.06 -44.66 24.75
CA LYS A 8 9.53 -43.31 24.41
C LYS A 8 10.31 -43.31 23.09
N LYS A 9 11.19 -44.29 22.84
CA LYS A 9 11.89 -44.42 21.55
C LYS A 9 10.94 -44.66 20.37
N ARG A 10 9.90 -45.51 20.55
CA ARG A 10 8.88 -45.74 19.54
C ARG A 10 8.09 -44.47 19.21
N ARG A 11 7.66 -43.69 20.21
CA ARG A 11 6.95 -42.41 19.99
C ARG A 11 7.80 -41.40 19.23
N ILE A 12 9.08 -41.28 19.56
CA ILE A 12 10.03 -40.39 18.86
C ILE A 12 10.21 -40.86 17.42
N MET A 13 10.38 -42.16 17.18
CA MET A 13 10.50 -42.73 15.84
C MET A 13 9.24 -42.47 14.99
N TYR A 14 8.03 -42.62 15.54
CA TYR A 14 6.78 -42.31 14.86
C TYR A 14 6.66 -40.80 14.54
N LEU A 15 7.12 -39.94 15.44
CA LEU A 15 7.12 -38.50 15.22
C LEU A 15 8.03 -38.14 14.04
N TYR A 16 9.25 -38.68 13.96
CA TYR A 16 10.14 -38.47 12.82
C TYR A 16 9.59 -39.06 11.53
N LEU A 17 8.91 -40.21 11.58
CA LEU A 17 8.26 -40.80 10.41
C LEU A 17 7.13 -39.90 9.90
N ILE A 18 6.29 -39.39 10.77
CA ILE A 18 5.20 -38.46 10.42
C ILE A 18 5.76 -37.16 9.83
N ILE A 19 6.78 -36.59 10.45
CA ILE A 19 7.46 -35.38 9.91
C ILE A 19 8.05 -35.66 8.53
N GLY A 20 8.72 -36.80 8.34
CA GLY A 20 9.27 -37.23 7.05
C GLY A 20 8.19 -37.37 5.97
N ILE A 21 7.04 -37.96 6.31
CA ILE A 21 5.90 -38.09 5.39
C ILE A 21 5.32 -36.72 5.03
N ILE A 22 5.13 -35.81 6.00
CA ILE A 22 4.64 -34.46 5.77
C ILE A 22 5.59 -33.69 4.83
N VAL A 23 6.90 -33.77 5.08
CA VAL A 23 7.92 -33.14 4.24
C VAL A 23 7.90 -33.73 2.82
N ALA A 24 7.82 -35.06 2.70
CA ALA A 24 7.78 -35.71 1.39
C ALA A 24 6.51 -35.36 0.60
N LEU A 25 5.35 -35.31 1.26
CA LEU A 25 4.08 -34.90 0.66
C LEU A 25 4.12 -33.42 0.27
N GLY A 26 4.75 -32.56 1.08
CA GLY A 26 4.97 -31.15 0.77
C GLY A 26 5.85 -30.97 -0.47
N LEU A 27 6.95 -31.72 -0.58
CA LEU A 27 7.85 -31.70 -1.75
C LEU A 27 7.16 -32.26 -3.02
N LEU A 28 6.38 -33.32 -2.89
CA LEU A 28 5.59 -33.86 -4.00
C LEU A 28 4.53 -32.90 -4.48
N TRP A 29 3.86 -32.24 -3.55
CA TRP A 29 2.87 -31.21 -3.88
C TRP A 29 3.50 -29.99 -4.54
N THR A 30 4.62 -29.50 -4.04
CA THR A 30 5.36 -28.38 -4.66
C THR A 30 5.84 -28.73 -6.06
N PHE A 31 6.35 -29.95 -6.26
CA PHE A 31 6.76 -30.45 -7.59
C PHE A 31 5.57 -30.55 -8.56
N ALA A 32 4.45 -31.12 -8.11
CA ALA A 32 3.23 -31.24 -8.91
C ALA A 32 2.64 -29.86 -9.24
N ALA A 33 2.62 -28.95 -8.28
CA ALA A 33 2.13 -27.59 -8.43
C ALA A 33 3.01 -26.78 -9.40
N THR A 34 4.34 -26.94 -9.33
CA THR A 34 5.28 -26.32 -10.30
C THR A 34 5.05 -26.87 -11.72
N LYS A 35 4.87 -28.20 -11.87
CA LYS A 35 4.56 -28.82 -13.16
C LYS A 35 3.19 -28.41 -13.72
N ALA A 36 2.22 -28.16 -12.86
CA ALA A 36 0.89 -27.67 -13.23
C ALA A 36 0.86 -26.14 -13.51
N GLY A 37 1.99 -25.44 -13.41
CA GLY A 37 2.04 -23.99 -13.61
C GLY A 37 1.38 -23.18 -12.50
N LEU A 38 1.13 -23.78 -11.33
CA LEU A 38 0.52 -23.11 -10.18
C LEU A 38 1.46 -22.15 -9.47
N PHE A 39 2.78 -22.27 -9.68
CA PHE A 39 3.78 -21.33 -9.16
C PHE A 39 4.24 -20.38 -10.25
N ILE A 40 4.36 -19.12 -9.90
CA ILE A 40 5.05 -18.13 -10.73
C ILE A 40 6.54 -18.46 -10.66
N THR A 41 7.06 -19.16 -11.65
CA THR A 41 8.49 -19.25 -11.87
C THR A 41 8.85 -18.23 -12.94
N ASP A 42 10.02 -17.57 -12.80
CA ASP A 42 10.51 -16.60 -13.80
C ASP A 42 10.63 -17.18 -15.22
N ARG A 43 10.50 -18.49 -15.39
CA ARG A 43 10.50 -19.18 -16.67
C ARG A 43 9.18 -19.08 -17.45
N HIS A 44 8.08 -18.66 -16.84
CA HIS A 44 6.82 -18.40 -17.53
C HIS A 44 6.67 -16.95 -18.03
N ALA A 45 7.65 -16.11 -17.78
CA ALA A 45 7.74 -14.77 -18.35
C ALA A 45 8.04 -14.74 -19.87
N ALA A 46 8.10 -15.89 -20.53
CA ALA A 46 8.49 -16.00 -21.94
C ALA A 46 7.32 -16.16 -22.93
N ALA A 47 6.09 -16.19 -22.47
CA ALA A 47 4.92 -16.12 -23.36
C ALA A 47 4.40 -14.68 -23.31
N SER A 48 4.57 -13.94 -24.40
CA SER A 48 4.07 -12.59 -24.61
C SER A 48 2.56 -12.53 -24.35
N ASN A 49 2.20 -12.21 -23.11
CA ASN A 49 0.85 -11.86 -22.76
C ASN A 49 0.73 -10.34 -22.96
N PRO A 50 -0.24 -9.82 -23.74
CA PRO A 50 -0.43 -8.36 -23.89
C PRO A 50 -0.49 -7.60 -22.57
N HIS A 51 -0.85 -8.28 -21.49
CA HIS A 51 -0.89 -7.72 -20.15
C HIS A 51 0.48 -7.61 -19.45
N GLU A 52 1.50 -8.38 -19.85
CA GLU A 52 2.88 -8.21 -19.36
C GLU A 52 3.52 -6.94 -19.90
N GLU A 53 3.12 -6.48 -21.08
CA GLU A 53 3.59 -5.21 -21.64
C GLU A 53 3.15 -4.00 -20.82
N SER A 54 1.97 -4.02 -20.22
CA SER A 54 1.49 -2.90 -19.39
C SER A 54 2.23 -2.79 -18.06
N MET A 55 2.57 -3.93 -17.44
CA MET A 55 3.38 -3.99 -16.22
C MET A 55 4.81 -3.52 -16.44
N GLU A 56 5.45 -4.04 -17.48
CA GLU A 56 6.80 -3.62 -17.88
C GLU A 56 6.84 -2.15 -18.28
N ALA A 57 5.82 -1.67 -19.00
CA ALA A 57 5.69 -0.28 -19.40
C ALA A 57 5.58 0.62 -18.16
N PHE A 58 4.70 0.28 -17.19
CA PHE A 58 4.58 1.04 -15.95
C PHE A 58 5.90 1.07 -15.16
N SER A 59 6.56 -0.08 -15.02
CA SER A 59 7.84 -0.16 -14.31
C SER A 59 8.98 0.58 -15.04
N LYS A 60 8.98 0.58 -16.38
CA LYS A 60 9.94 1.32 -17.20
C LYS A 60 9.78 2.84 -17.08
N ASN A 61 8.57 3.32 -16.78
CA ASN A 61 8.31 4.75 -16.58
C ASN A 61 8.75 5.27 -15.21
N LYS A 62 9.11 4.37 -14.28
CA LYS A 62 9.65 4.79 -12.98
C LYS A 62 11.00 5.46 -13.12
N LYS A 63 11.11 6.61 -12.48
CA LYS A 63 12.35 7.35 -12.27
C LYS A 63 12.92 6.99 -10.92
N PHE A 64 14.21 7.27 -10.72
CA PHE A 64 14.90 7.05 -9.45
C PHE A 64 15.66 8.29 -9.04
N ILE A 65 15.59 8.65 -7.75
CA ILE A 65 16.29 9.79 -7.19
C ILE A 65 16.78 9.46 -5.78
N ASP A 66 17.97 9.95 -5.43
CA ASP A 66 18.50 9.72 -4.09
C ASP A 66 17.96 10.78 -3.12
N VAL A 67 17.31 10.28 -2.06
CA VAL A 67 16.81 11.05 -0.92
C VAL A 67 17.45 10.47 0.33
N ASP A 68 18.34 11.22 0.95
CA ASP A 68 19.19 10.75 2.06
C ASP A 68 19.93 9.44 1.67
N SER A 69 19.68 8.35 2.40
CA SER A 69 20.26 7.01 2.14
C SER A 69 19.40 6.14 1.23
N TRP A 70 18.25 6.62 0.78
CA TRP A 70 17.29 5.84 0.01
C TRP A 70 17.32 6.23 -1.47
N ARG A 71 17.27 5.25 -2.35
CA ARG A 71 17.06 5.47 -3.78
C ARG A 71 15.59 5.28 -4.10
N VAL A 72 14.85 6.37 -4.11
CA VAL A 72 13.39 6.41 -4.26
C VAL A 72 13.00 6.17 -5.70
N ALA A 73 12.15 5.16 -5.93
CA ALA A 73 11.45 4.94 -7.18
C ALA A 73 10.17 5.78 -7.21
N TYR A 74 9.87 6.47 -8.31
CA TYR A 74 8.67 7.28 -8.44
C TYR A 74 8.23 7.43 -9.89
N ILE A 75 6.94 7.65 -10.11
CA ILE A 75 6.36 8.15 -11.35
C ILE A 75 6.37 9.69 -11.29
N ASP A 76 6.62 10.34 -12.43
CA ASP A 76 6.56 11.80 -12.59
C ASP A 76 6.14 12.12 -14.02
N GLU A 77 4.84 12.35 -14.19
CA GLU A 77 4.16 12.50 -15.47
C GLU A 77 3.27 13.75 -15.49
N GLY A 78 3.01 14.26 -16.70
CA GLY A 78 2.22 15.47 -16.89
C GLY A 78 3.00 16.75 -16.61
N SER A 79 2.28 17.87 -16.49
CA SER A 79 2.85 19.20 -16.25
C SER A 79 1.87 20.09 -15.48
N GLY A 80 2.34 21.21 -14.96
CA GLY A 80 1.53 22.15 -14.18
C GLY A 80 1.70 21.96 -12.67
N ASP A 81 0.66 22.26 -11.89
CA ASP A 81 0.68 22.16 -10.44
C ASP A 81 0.87 20.71 -9.99
N PRO A 82 1.70 20.45 -8.97
CA PRO A 82 2.00 19.10 -8.56
C PRO A 82 0.86 18.46 -7.74
N ILE A 83 0.53 17.22 -8.11
CA ILE A 83 -0.21 16.26 -7.27
C ILE A 83 0.75 15.19 -6.80
N LEU A 84 0.75 14.91 -5.51
CA LEU A 84 1.49 13.83 -4.88
C LEU A 84 0.53 12.70 -4.51
N LEU A 85 0.73 11.51 -5.08
CA LEU A 85 -0.07 10.31 -4.84
C LEU A 85 0.70 9.36 -3.93
N LEU A 86 0.21 9.13 -2.71
CA LEU A 86 0.82 8.26 -1.71
C LEU A 86 0.00 6.97 -1.56
N HIS A 87 0.59 5.86 -1.94
CA HIS A 87 -0.05 4.55 -1.99
C HIS A 87 -0.15 3.85 -0.63
N GLY A 88 -0.97 2.80 -0.57
CA GLY A 88 -1.16 1.94 0.58
C GLY A 88 -0.15 0.78 0.71
N CYS A 89 -0.26 0.00 1.77
CA CYS A 89 0.54 -1.20 1.99
C CYS A 89 -0.32 -2.48 1.80
N PRO A 90 0.22 -3.56 1.22
CA PRO A 90 1.58 -3.74 0.69
C PRO A 90 1.72 -3.34 -0.78
N PHE A 91 0.99 -2.35 -1.23
CA PHE A 91 0.95 -1.90 -2.63
C PHE A 91 2.18 -1.03 -2.98
N HIS A 92 2.14 -0.38 -4.12
CA HIS A 92 3.12 0.59 -4.61
C HIS A 92 2.46 1.50 -5.65
N SER A 93 3.21 2.42 -6.24
CA SER A 93 2.67 3.43 -7.17
C SER A 93 1.79 2.87 -8.31
N PHE A 94 1.87 1.58 -8.62
CA PHE A 94 1.01 0.89 -9.59
C PHE A 94 -0.48 0.90 -9.20
N GLU A 95 -0.84 1.10 -7.94
CA GLU A 95 -2.25 1.23 -7.57
C GLU A 95 -2.93 2.42 -8.25
N TRP A 96 -2.14 3.44 -8.63
CA TRP A 96 -2.59 4.65 -9.29
C TRP A 96 -2.62 4.57 -10.83
N ARG A 97 -2.28 3.41 -11.43
CA ARG A 97 -2.11 3.22 -12.88
C ARG A 97 -3.30 3.72 -13.72
N ASP A 98 -4.53 3.49 -13.23
CA ASP A 98 -5.75 3.84 -13.94
C ASP A 98 -6.17 5.31 -13.66
N VAL A 99 -5.65 5.93 -12.61
CA VAL A 99 -5.94 7.31 -12.19
C VAL A 99 -4.93 8.31 -12.76
N ILE A 100 -3.63 7.95 -12.80
CA ILE A 100 -2.56 8.84 -13.29
C ILE A 100 -2.89 9.44 -14.68
N PRO A 101 -3.26 8.65 -15.70
CA PRO A 101 -3.56 9.21 -17.03
C PRO A 101 -4.70 10.22 -17.04
N LEU A 102 -5.67 10.07 -16.13
CA LEU A 102 -6.82 10.96 -16.02
C LEU A 102 -6.46 12.30 -15.36
N LEU A 103 -5.43 12.33 -14.53
CA LEU A 103 -4.96 13.54 -13.85
C LEU A 103 -3.92 14.32 -14.65
N THR A 104 -3.09 13.64 -15.46
CA THR A 104 -1.93 14.24 -16.16
C THR A 104 -2.30 15.26 -17.22
N SER A 105 -3.58 15.30 -17.65
CA SER A 105 -4.09 16.34 -18.57
C SER A 105 -4.08 17.74 -17.96
N ARG A 106 -4.03 17.88 -16.64
CA ARG A 106 -4.12 19.16 -15.92
C ARG A 106 -3.02 19.37 -14.88
N TYR A 107 -2.39 18.30 -14.42
CA TYR A 107 -1.48 18.33 -13.29
C TYR A 107 -0.18 17.56 -13.57
N ARG A 108 0.89 17.94 -12.90
CA ARG A 108 2.08 17.11 -12.76
C ARG A 108 1.83 16.09 -11.67
N VAL A 109 1.80 14.83 -11.99
CA VAL A 109 1.55 13.73 -11.04
C VAL A 109 2.85 13.11 -10.63
N ILE A 110 3.10 13.07 -9.31
CA ILE A 110 4.25 12.46 -8.67
C ILE A 110 3.75 11.33 -7.76
N ALA A 111 4.16 10.09 -8.02
CA ALA A 111 3.74 8.93 -7.24
C ALA A 111 4.97 8.10 -6.83
N PRO A 112 5.53 8.32 -5.62
CA PRO A 112 6.65 7.53 -5.12
C PRO A 112 6.20 6.14 -4.68
N ASP A 113 7.12 5.18 -4.73
CA ASP A 113 7.02 3.94 -3.96
C ASP A 113 7.56 4.22 -2.55
N LEU A 114 6.74 3.93 -1.53
CA LEU A 114 7.09 4.16 -0.13
C LEU A 114 8.22 3.23 0.33
N LEU A 115 8.93 3.61 1.39
CA LEU A 115 10.05 2.84 1.94
C LEU A 115 9.63 1.42 2.32
N GLY A 116 10.41 0.45 1.88
CA GLY A 116 10.14 -0.97 2.13
C GLY A 116 9.13 -1.60 1.16
N LEU A 117 8.50 -0.82 0.28
CA LEU A 117 7.49 -1.24 -0.69
C LEU A 117 7.96 -0.95 -2.12
N GLY A 118 7.32 -1.57 -3.11
CA GLY A 118 7.62 -1.38 -4.53
C GLY A 118 9.10 -1.54 -4.89
N ASP A 119 9.60 -0.58 -5.68
CA ASP A 119 10.96 -0.59 -6.23
C ASP A 119 11.92 0.40 -5.55
N THR A 120 11.45 1.14 -4.55
CA THR A 120 12.33 1.98 -3.72
C THR A 120 13.38 1.12 -3.03
N VAL A 121 14.66 1.46 -3.24
CA VAL A 121 15.79 0.72 -2.68
C VAL A 121 16.07 1.21 -1.28
N VAL A 122 16.00 0.30 -0.34
CA VAL A 122 16.27 0.50 1.08
C VAL A 122 17.19 -0.61 1.59
N ARG A 123 17.93 -0.34 2.65
CA ARG A 123 18.70 -1.36 3.36
C ARG A 123 17.76 -2.13 4.28
N LEU A 124 18.09 -3.40 4.58
CA LEU A 124 17.30 -4.20 5.51
C LEU A 124 17.28 -3.64 6.94
N ASP A 125 18.31 -2.91 7.33
CA ASP A 125 18.42 -2.27 8.64
C ASP A 125 17.84 -0.85 8.71
N ASP A 126 17.37 -0.28 7.59
CA ASP A 126 16.67 0.99 7.57
C ASP A 126 15.34 0.91 8.36
N ASP A 127 14.94 2.04 8.90
CA ASP A 127 13.64 2.21 9.58
C ASP A 127 12.58 2.69 8.58
N TYR A 128 11.58 1.83 8.29
CA TYR A 128 10.48 2.12 7.34
C TYR A 128 9.22 2.66 8.02
N ARG A 129 9.25 2.99 9.32
CA ARG A 129 8.10 3.52 10.05
C ARG A 129 7.64 4.87 9.50
N LEU A 130 6.41 5.25 9.83
CA LEU A 130 5.74 6.45 9.32
C LEU A 130 6.58 7.75 9.38
N PRO A 131 7.35 8.05 10.45
CA PRO A 131 8.19 9.25 10.47
C PRO A 131 9.21 9.28 9.32
N ASN A 132 9.80 8.14 8.96
CA ASN A 132 10.74 8.07 7.85
C ASN A 132 10.04 8.02 6.49
N GLN A 133 8.82 7.47 6.38
CA GLN A 133 7.99 7.63 5.19
C GLN A 133 7.73 9.12 4.90
N MET A 134 7.29 9.87 5.89
CA MET A 134 7.08 11.31 5.79
C MET A 134 8.39 12.04 5.42
N LYS A 135 9.50 11.72 6.09
CA LYS A 135 10.81 12.32 5.79
C LYS A 135 11.23 12.06 4.34
N MET A 136 11.04 10.84 3.85
CA MET A 136 11.34 10.47 2.46
C MET A 136 10.48 11.28 1.49
N VAL A 137 9.17 11.39 1.75
CA VAL A 137 8.23 12.14 0.89
C VAL A 137 8.59 13.62 0.83
N VAL A 138 8.86 14.25 1.98
CA VAL A 138 9.27 15.66 2.03
C VAL A 138 10.61 15.86 1.32
N GLY A 139 11.58 14.96 1.55
CA GLY A 139 12.88 15.00 0.87
C GLY A 139 12.77 14.80 -0.64
N LEU A 140 11.86 13.94 -1.11
CA LEU A 140 11.55 13.81 -2.54
C LEU A 140 11.00 15.11 -3.12
N MET A 141 10.05 15.75 -2.42
CA MET A 141 9.52 17.06 -2.84
C MET A 141 10.65 18.09 -2.97
N ASP A 142 11.58 18.13 -2.00
CA ASP A 142 12.73 19.04 -2.04
C ASP A 142 13.63 18.79 -3.24
N LYS A 143 13.95 17.53 -3.51
CA LYS A 143 14.77 17.12 -4.66
C LYS A 143 14.13 17.47 -6.00
N LEU A 144 12.80 17.43 -6.07
CA LEU A 144 12.03 17.76 -7.28
C LEU A 144 11.66 19.27 -7.38
N GLY A 145 12.09 20.10 -6.43
CA GLY A 145 11.79 21.53 -6.37
C GLY A 145 10.32 21.85 -6.07
N VAL A 146 9.59 20.88 -5.47
CA VAL A 146 8.16 21.01 -5.13
C VAL A 146 8.03 21.60 -3.72
N LYS A 147 7.69 22.88 -3.62
CA LYS A 147 7.52 23.56 -2.32
C LYS A 147 6.27 23.10 -1.59
N SER A 148 5.15 22.98 -2.30
CA SER A 148 3.90 22.40 -1.79
C SER A 148 3.17 21.65 -2.92
N ALA A 149 2.35 20.68 -2.59
CA ALA A 149 1.59 19.88 -3.53
C ALA A 149 0.14 19.71 -3.07
N ARG A 150 -0.74 19.38 -4.01
CA ARG A 150 -1.99 18.69 -3.70
C ARG A 150 -1.64 17.25 -3.35
N VAL A 151 -2.10 16.78 -2.20
CA VAL A 151 -1.73 15.44 -1.71
C VAL A 151 -2.95 14.53 -1.76
N VAL A 152 -2.78 13.34 -2.29
CA VAL A 152 -3.77 12.26 -2.23
C VAL A 152 -3.10 11.11 -1.49
N GLY A 153 -3.66 10.70 -0.37
CA GLY A 153 -3.13 9.60 0.44
C GLY A 153 -4.14 8.48 0.61
N HIS A 154 -3.72 7.27 0.30
CA HIS A 154 -4.49 6.06 0.49
C HIS A 154 -3.82 5.19 1.57
N ASP A 155 -4.61 4.60 2.48
CA ASP A 155 -4.14 3.63 3.48
C ASP A 155 -2.89 4.13 4.24
N HIS A 156 -1.75 3.46 4.14
CA HIS A 156 -0.46 3.85 4.73
C HIS A 156 0.09 5.18 4.18
N GLY A 157 -0.18 5.48 2.90
CA GLY A 157 0.11 6.79 2.31
C GLY A 157 -0.72 7.90 2.94
N GLY A 158 -1.96 7.59 3.32
CA GLY A 158 -2.82 8.50 4.09
C GLY A 158 -2.32 8.72 5.52
N ALA A 159 -1.79 7.69 6.18
CA ALA A 159 -1.12 7.85 7.47
C ALA A 159 0.14 8.73 7.35
N THR A 160 0.91 8.56 6.28
CA THR A 160 2.05 9.42 5.96
C THR A 160 1.62 10.88 5.78
N ALA A 161 0.52 11.12 5.06
CA ALA A 161 -0.06 12.46 4.89
C ALA A 161 -0.52 13.07 6.24
N GLN A 162 -1.07 12.28 7.17
CA GLN A 162 -1.45 12.75 8.51
C GLN A 162 -0.23 13.22 9.31
N LEU A 163 0.92 12.58 9.17
CA LEU A 163 2.16 13.10 9.77
C LEU A 163 2.61 14.40 9.08
N MET A 164 2.45 14.51 7.75
CA MET A 164 2.72 15.78 7.06
C MET A 164 1.79 16.90 7.54
N MET A 165 0.50 16.63 7.79
CA MET A 165 -0.42 17.62 8.39
C MET A 165 0.11 18.16 9.72
N LYS A 166 0.77 17.33 10.50
CA LYS A 166 1.31 17.71 11.81
C LYS A 166 2.64 18.47 11.72
N TYR A 167 3.59 17.93 10.94
CA TYR A 167 4.98 18.37 10.98
C TYR A 167 5.37 19.29 9.82
N HIS A 168 4.64 19.21 8.70
CA HIS A 168 4.90 19.97 7.47
C HIS A 168 3.61 20.45 6.80
N PRO A 169 2.66 21.09 7.53
CA PRO A 169 1.38 21.51 6.94
C PRO A 169 1.56 22.48 5.76
N GLU A 170 2.64 23.25 5.72
CA GLU A 170 2.98 24.16 4.63
C GLU A 170 3.30 23.45 3.31
N ARG A 171 3.64 22.14 3.36
CA ARG A 171 3.92 21.33 2.17
C ARG A 171 2.65 20.81 1.50
N ILE A 172 1.51 20.91 2.16
CA ILE A 172 0.20 20.47 1.66
C ILE A 172 -0.60 21.69 1.26
N HIS A 173 -0.95 21.79 -0.03
CA HIS A 173 -1.85 22.81 -0.54
C HIS A 173 -3.31 22.46 -0.24
N SER A 174 -3.74 21.29 -0.62
CA SER A 174 -5.03 20.66 -0.35
C SER A 174 -4.85 19.15 -0.27
N LEU A 175 -5.77 18.44 0.39
CA LEU A 175 -5.61 17.05 0.77
C LEU A 175 -6.82 16.21 0.37
N VAL A 176 -6.57 15.04 -0.19
CA VAL A 176 -7.56 13.96 -0.32
C VAL A 176 -7.09 12.77 0.52
N LEU A 177 -7.93 12.31 1.42
CA LEU A 177 -7.71 11.08 2.19
C LEU A 177 -8.68 10.01 1.71
N THR A 178 -8.15 8.83 1.40
CA THR A 178 -8.90 7.71 0.86
C THR A 178 -8.65 6.47 1.69
N ASN A 179 -9.67 5.95 2.38
CA ASN A 179 -9.61 4.67 3.11
C ASN A 179 -8.30 4.53 3.91
N VAL A 180 -8.02 5.49 4.78
CA VAL A 180 -6.72 5.62 5.43
C VAL A 180 -6.66 4.93 6.79
N GLU A 181 -5.50 4.38 7.13
CA GLU A 181 -5.20 4.07 8.52
C GLU A 181 -5.16 5.36 9.34
N ALA A 182 -5.87 5.39 10.44
CA ALA A 182 -5.93 6.56 11.30
C ALA A 182 -6.17 6.16 12.76
N TYR A 183 -5.76 7.02 13.68
CA TYR A 183 -5.92 6.82 15.13
C TYR A 183 -5.22 5.54 15.59
N ASP A 184 -5.99 4.63 16.22
CA ASP A 184 -5.57 3.32 16.74
C ASP A 184 -6.13 2.13 15.92
N GLN A 185 -6.61 2.40 14.69
CA GLN A 185 -7.32 1.42 13.86
C GLN A 185 -6.41 0.53 13.00
N TRP A 186 -5.10 0.64 13.15
CA TRP A 186 -4.14 -0.19 12.42
C TRP A 186 -3.33 -1.13 13.36
N PRO A 187 -3.05 -2.36 12.96
CA PRO A 187 -3.64 -3.04 11.80
C PRO A 187 -5.12 -3.33 12.03
N SER A 188 -5.90 -3.30 10.94
CA SER A 188 -7.32 -3.63 10.98
C SER A 188 -7.56 -5.07 11.43
N GLU A 189 -8.70 -5.34 12.05
CA GLU A 189 -9.02 -6.71 12.51
C GLU A 189 -9.06 -7.74 11.36
N PRO A 190 -9.59 -7.46 10.16
CA PRO A 190 -9.54 -8.40 9.05
C PRO A 190 -8.14 -8.71 8.54
N GLU A 191 -7.21 -7.75 8.61
CA GLU A 191 -5.85 -7.90 8.08
C GLU A 191 -4.87 -8.52 9.07
N ARG A 192 -5.07 -8.32 10.35
CA ARG A 192 -4.17 -8.78 11.43
C ARG A 192 -3.70 -10.23 11.26
N PRO A 193 -4.56 -11.24 11.00
CA PRO A 193 -4.12 -12.63 10.86
C PRO A 193 -3.13 -12.85 9.71
N TYR A 194 -3.28 -12.09 8.60
CA TYR A 194 -2.36 -12.15 7.46
C TYR A 194 -1.00 -11.55 7.83
N LEU A 195 -0.99 -10.38 8.45
CA LEU A 195 0.24 -9.70 8.88
C LEU A 195 1.00 -10.55 9.91
N GLU A 196 0.32 -11.11 10.89
CA GLU A 196 0.92 -12.04 11.86
C GLU A 196 1.48 -13.30 11.19
N SER A 197 0.88 -13.76 10.11
CA SER A 197 1.38 -14.90 9.35
C SER A 197 2.64 -14.54 8.55
N ILE A 198 2.74 -13.33 8.02
CA ILE A 198 3.93 -12.82 7.32
C ILE A 198 5.13 -12.76 8.27
N VAL A 199 4.95 -12.24 9.48
CA VAL A 199 6.05 -12.07 10.44
C VAL A 199 6.38 -13.35 11.22
N SER A 200 5.46 -14.30 11.33
CA SER A 200 5.65 -15.55 12.06
C SER A 200 6.81 -16.38 11.49
N PRO A 201 7.81 -16.78 12.30
CA PRO A 201 8.91 -17.60 11.79
C PRO A 201 8.46 -19.00 11.35
N VAL A 202 7.31 -19.47 11.84
CA VAL A 202 6.77 -20.81 11.52
C VAL A 202 5.89 -20.77 10.27
N ARG A 203 5.03 -19.75 10.15
CA ARG A 203 4.04 -19.65 9.05
C ARG A 203 4.60 -18.98 7.78
N THR A 204 5.59 -18.11 7.92
CA THR A 204 6.12 -17.28 6.83
C THR A 204 6.67 -18.07 5.63
N PRO A 205 7.35 -19.22 5.78
CA PRO A 205 7.82 -19.98 4.61
C PRO A 205 6.66 -20.51 3.77
N LEU A 206 5.61 -21.03 4.42
CA LEU A 206 4.42 -21.52 3.74
C LEU A 206 3.67 -20.37 3.05
N LEU A 207 3.48 -19.25 3.74
CA LEU A 207 2.81 -18.09 3.18
C LEU A 207 3.55 -17.53 1.96
N ARG A 208 4.89 -17.44 1.99
CA ARG A 208 5.67 -17.03 0.83
C ARG A 208 5.45 -17.97 -0.37
N ALA A 209 5.40 -19.28 -0.13
CA ALA A 209 5.11 -20.25 -1.17
C ALA A 209 3.68 -20.09 -1.71
N LEU A 210 2.69 -19.88 -0.84
CA LEU A 210 1.29 -19.64 -1.23
C LEU A 210 1.13 -18.34 -2.02
N LEU A 211 1.87 -17.29 -1.70
CA LEU A 211 1.88 -16.05 -2.48
C LEU A 211 2.47 -16.24 -3.90
N GLY A 212 3.12 -17.36 -4.18
CA GLY A 212 3.45 -17.79 -5.54
C GLY A 212 2.26 -18.38 -6.34
N VAL A 213 1.11 -18.60 -5.69
CA VAL A 213 -0.07 -19.27 -6.29
C VAL A 213 -1.19 -18.26 -6.52
N ARG A 214 -1.66 -18.10 -7.76
CA ARG A 214 -2.69 -17.11 -8.14
C ARG A 214 -3.97 -17.19 -7.33
N ALA A 215 -4.47 -18.41 -7.10
CA ALA A 215 -5.69 -18.60 -6.32
C ALA A 215 -5.53 -18.06 -4.89
N ALA A 216 -4.38 -18.31 -4.25
CA ALA A 216 -4.09 -17.81 -2.92
C ALA A 216 -3.89 -16.27 -2.90
N GLN A 217 -3.25 -15.70 -3.92
CA GLN A 217 -3.17 -14.25 -4.09
C GLN A 217 -4.57 -13.64 -4.18
N ARG A 218 -5.43 -14.19 -5.03
CA ARG A 218 -6.80 -13.69 -5.22
C ARG A 218 -7.61 -13.76 -3.94
N ASP A 219 -7.46 -14.83 -3.16
CA ASP A 219 -8.13 -14.98 -1.87
C ASP A 219 -7.64 -13.92 -0.88
N ILE A 220 -6.33 -13.78 -0.70
CA ILE A 220 -5.71 -12.82 0.22
C ILE A 220 -6.11 -11.37 -0.13
N PHE A 221 -6.02 -10.98 -1.40
CA PHE A 221 -6.34 -9.61 -1.83
C PHE A 221 -7.85 -9.35 -1.97
N SER A 222 -8.69 -10.40 -1.89
CA SER A 222 -10.14 -10.25 -2.00
C SER A 222 -10.79 -9.43 -0.88
N ILE A 223 -10.12 -9.25 0.25
CA ILE A 223 -10.56 -8.41 1.36
C ILE A 223 -10.45 -6.91 1.03
N ALA A 224 -9.56 -6.55 0.10
CA ALA A 224 -9.32 -5.16 -0.27
C ALA A 224 -10.29 -4.63 -1.34
N VAL A 225 -11.07 -5.47 -2.01
CA VAL A 225 -11.93 -5.06 -3.12
C VAL A 225 -13.36 -5.62 -2.98
N HIS A 226 -14.34 -4.81 -3.36
CA HIS A 226 -15.72 -5.26 -3.53
C HIS A 226 -15.89 -6.02 -4.85
N ASN A 227 -15.42 -5.42 -5.94
CA ASN A 227 -15.44 -6.05 -7.27
C ASN A 227 -14.19 -6.91 -7.48
N LYS A 228 -14.30 -8.21 -7.22
CA LYS A 228 -13.19 -9.16 -7.35
C LYS A 228 -12.67 -9.33 -8.78
N GLN A 229 -13.41 -8.88 -9.80
CA GLN A 229 -12.96 -8.92 -11.20
C GLN A 229 -11.80 -7.94 -11.46
N THR A 230 -11.63 -6.91 -10.62
CA THR A 230 -10.49 -6.00 -10.70
C THR A 230 -9.16 -6.64 -10.27
N LEU A 231 -9.21 -7.80 -9.60
CA LEU A 231 -8.05 -8.62 -9.24
C LEU A 231 -7.67 -9.56 -10.39
N THR A 232 -7.27 -8.99 -11.52
CA THR A 232 -6.75 -9.78 -12.64
C THR A 232 -5.42 -10.46 -12.27
N ASP A 233 -5.01 -11.47 -13.03
CA ASP A 233 -3.74 -12.16 -12.78
C ASP A 233 -2.54 -11.21 -12.90
N GLU A 234 -2.63 -10.24 -13.79
CA GLU A 234 -1.64 -9.19 -13.98
C GLU A 234 -1.54 -8.28 -12.75
N VAL A 235 -2.67 -7.75 -12.28
CA VAL A 235 -2.73 -6.89 -11.09
C VAL A 235 -2.16 -7.61 -9.88
N LEU A 236 -2.57 -8.85 -9.65
CA LEU A 236 -2.05 -9.68 -8.55
C LEU A 236 -0.55 -9.94 -8.67
N ALA A 237 -0.06 -10.24 -9.89
CA ALA A 237 1.37 -10.42 -10.13
C ALA A 237 2.14 -9.16 -9.79
N THR A 238 1.65 -8.00 -10.22
CA THR A 238 2.33 -6.73 -10.04
C THR A 238 2.44 -6.36 -8.57
N TYR A 239 1.38 -6.55 -7.79
CA TYR A 239 1.44 -6.28 -6.35
C TYR A 239 2.31 -7.26 -5.57
N VAL A 240 2.31 -8.53 -5.94
CA VAL A 240 3.00 -9.58 -5.16
C VAL A 240 4.48 -9.71 -5.52
N ARG A 241 4.83 -9.61 -6.82
CA ARG A 241 6.20 -9.84 -7.32
C ARG A 241 7.28 -9.02 -6.61
N PRO A 242 7.11 -7.70 -6.36
CA PRO A 242 8.12 -6.91 -5.65
C PRO A 242 8.48 -7.45 -4.27
N HIS A 243 7.62 -8.25 -3.67
CA HIS A 243 7.79 -8.75 -2.31
C HIS A 243 8.37 -10.16 -2.24
N ILE A 244 8.08 -11.02 -3.23
CA ILE A 244 8.47 -12.45 -3.17
C ILE A 244 9.62 -12.82 -4.11
N ALA A 245 10.01 -11.94 -5.03
CA ALA A 245 10.99 -12.21 -6.09
C ALA A 245 12.33 -12.69 -5.55
N THR A 246 12.80 -12.15 -4.43
CA THR A 246 14.05 -12.58 -3.78
C THR A 246 13.85 -12.77 -2.27
N PRO A 247 14.73 -13.54 -1.60
CA PRO A 247 14.70 -13.65 -0.14
C PRO A 247 14.81 -12.31 0.58
N GLU A 248 15.62 -11.39 0.07
CA GLU A 248 15.84 -10.05 0.65
C GLU A 248 14.56 -9.21 0.56
N ARG A 249 13.84 -9.26 -0.58
CA ARG A 249 12.56 -8.56 -0.75
C ARG A 249 11.50 -9.11 0.19
N TRP A 250 11.48 -10.43 0.41
CA TRP A 250 10.59 -11.05 1.39
C TRP A 250 10.94 -10.64 2.83
N LEU A 251 12.22 -10.60 3.19
CA LEU A 251 12.68 -10.13 4.50
C LEU A 251 12.34 -8.65 4.72
N ARG A 252 12.44 -7.83 3.67
CA ARG A 252 12.03 -6.42 3.69
C ARG A 252 10.55 -6.26 4.04
N LEU A 253 9.66 -7.00 3.36
CA LEU A 253 8.22 -6.98 3.65
C LEU A 253 7.92 -7.48 5.07
N ARG A 254 8.58 -8.55 5.51
CA ARG A 254 8.44 -9.06 6.88
C ARG A 254 8.84 -8.02 7.92
N ARG A 255 9.92 -7.31 7.68
CA ARG A 255 10.40 -6.24 8.58
C ARG A 255 9.42 -5.08 8.60
N PHE A 256 8.89 -4.67 7.45
CA PHE A 256 7.85 -3.66 7.36
C PHE A 256 6.66 -4.02 8.25
N PHE A 257 6.09 -5.21 8.10
CA PHE A 257 4.93 -5.62 8.90
C PHE A 257 5.26 -5.94 10.36
N HIS A 258 6.48 -6.31 10.67
CA HIS A 258 6.90 -6.46 12.06
C HIS A 258 6.75 -5.13 12.83
N TRP A 259 7.14 -4.02 12.22
CA TRP A 259 6.93 -2.70 12.82
C TRP A 259 5.46 -2.29 12.86
N GLN A 260 4.67 -2.65 11.85
CA GLN A 260 3.24 -2.34 11.84
C GLN A 260 2.48 -3.07 12.96
N LEU A 261 2.89 -4.27 13.33
CA LEU A 261 2.31 -5.05 14.44
C LEU A 261 2.79 -4.60 15.81
N ASP A 262 3.86 -3.83 15.90
CA ASP A 262 4.38 -3.32 17.17
C ASP A 262 3.56 -2.11 17.63
N ARG A 263 2.65 -2.35 18.56
CA ARG A 263 1.76 -1.31 19.12
C ARG A 263 2.49 -0.13 19.75
N VAL A 264 3.71 -0.31 20.23
CA VAL A 264 4.50 0.80 20.81
C VAL A 264 4.95 1.77 19.73
N HIS A 265 5.26 1.27 18.54
CA HIS A 265 5.75 2.07 17.42
C HIS A 265 4.62 2.48 16.45
N ASN A 266 3.44 1.87 16.57
CA ASN A 266 2.30 2.14 15.69
C ASN A 266 1.29 3.14 16.29
N LEU A 267 1.76 4.04 17.13
CA LEU A 267 0.96 5.12 17.70
C LEU A 267 1.12 6.45 16.95
N GLU A 268 1.83 6.47 15.83
CA GLU A 268 2.13 7.72 15.13
C GLU A 268 0.88 8.37 14.55
N THR A 269 -0.06 7.60 14.02
CA THR A 269 -1.35 8.13 13.56
C THR A 269 -2.19 8.67 14.71
N PHE A 270 -2.14 8.04 15.88
CA PHE A 270 -2.76 8.57 17.09
C PHE A 270 -2.08 9.85 17.56
N ARG A 271 -0.74 9.90 17.52
CA ARG A 271 0.04 11.09 17.86
C ARG A 271 -0.11 12.22 16.84
N ALA A 272 -0.55 11.92 15.61
CA ALA A 272 -0.81 12.94 14.59
C ALA A 272 -2.11 13.71 14.81
N VAL A 273 -3.02 13.22 15.67
CA VAL A 273 -4.37 13.80 15.89
C VAL A 273 -4.33 15.26 16.28
N ASP A 274 -3.38 15.67 17.10
CA ASP A 274 -3.23 17.09 17.50
C ASP A 274 -2.84 17.99 16.32
N GLY A 275 -2.07 17.47 15.36
CA GLY A 275 -1.77 18.14 14.09
C GLY A 275 -2.97 18.20 13.16
N MET A 276 -3.69 17.10 13.02
CA MET A 276 -4.93 17.05 12.22
C MET A 276 -5.95 18.09 12.70
N ARG A 277 -6.12 18.24 14.03
CA ARG A 277 -7.02 19.23 14.64
C ARG A 277 -6.62 20.70 14.46
N ARG A 278 -5.45 20.96 13.94
CA ARG A 278 -4.96 22.30 13.56
C ARG A 278 -4.84 22.50 12.05
N PHE A 279 -5.13 21.45 11.27
CA PHE A 279 -4.95 21.50 9.82
C PHE A 279 -6.17 22.13 9.15
N ASP A 280 -5.99 23.33 8.63
CA ASP A 280 -7.04 24.19 8.05
C ASP A 280 -7.08 24.18 6.52
N ARG A 281 -6.20 23.40 5.86
CA ARG A 281 -6.19 23.32 4.42
C ARG A 281 -7.38 22.50 3.90
N PRO A 282 -7.93 22.85 2.72
CA PRO A 282 -9.06 22.13 2.14
C PRO A 282 -8.81 20.62 2.10
N THR A 283 -9.73 19.85 2.68
CA THR A 283 -9.59 18.39 2.79
C THR A 283 -10.87 17.70 2.32
N LEU A 284 -10.74 16.81 1.33
CA LEU A 284 -11.76 15.89 0.86
C LEU A 284 -11.51 14.50 1.48
N LEU A 285 -12.57 13.86 1.98
CA LEU A 285 -12.57 12.44 2.29
C LEU A 285 -13.24 11.72 1.12
N LEU A 286 -12.47 10.96 0.34
CA LEU A 286 -12.97 10.20 -0.81
C LEU A 286 -12.90 8.72 -0.48
N TRP A 287 -14.04 8.08 -0.24
CA TRP A 287 -14.08 6.83 0.51
C TRP A 287 -14.86 5.74 -0.19
N GLY A 288 -14.25 4.54 -0.34
CA GLY A 288 -14.96 3.33 -0.71
C GLY A 288 -15.87 2.89 0.43
N LYS A 289 -17.17 2.92 0.21
CA LYS A 289 -18.19 2.74 1.26
C LYS A 289 -18.23 1.33 1.82
N ARG A 290 -17.78 0.35 1.05
CA ARG A 290 -17.82 -1.07 1.41
C ARG A 290 -16.51 -1.56 2.04
N ASP A 291 -15.60 -0.65 2.40
CA ASP A 291 -14.36 -1.00 3.07
C ASP A 291 -14.64 -1.59 4.47
N THR A 292 -14.13 -2.79 4.69
CA THR A 292 -14.18 -3.49 5.97
C THR A 292 -12.92 -3.30 6.81
N ASN A 293 -11.84 -2.78 6.20
CA ASN A 293 -10.58 -2.49 6.88
C ASN A 293 -10.65 -1.13 7.58
N PHE A 294 -10.97 -0.09 6.80
CA PHE A 294 -11.16 1.28 7.29
C PHE A 294 -12.54 1.78 6.92
N GLY A 295 -13.54 1.34 7.67
CA GLY A 295 -14.94 1.61 7.38
C GLY A 295 -15.36 3.07 7.56
N PRO A 296 -16.65 3.40 7.23
CA PRO A 296 -17.17 4.76 7.26
C PRO A 296 -16.99 5.52 8.57
N ALA A 297 -16.97 4.84 9.71
CA ALA A 297 -16.79 5.46 11.02
C ALA A 297 -15.46 6.22 11.17
N ILE A 298 -14.41 5.78 10.47
CA ILE A 298 -13.12 6.48 10.45
C ILE A 298 -13.24 7.78 9.68
N ALA A 299 -13.88 7.77 8.49
CA ALA A 299 -14.13 8.98 7.71
C ALA A 299 -14.96 9.99 8.49
N GLU A 300 -16.03 9.56 9.17
CA GLU A 300 -16.86 10.41 10.02
C GLU A 300 -16.09 11.04 11.19
N ARG A 301 -15.14 10.31 11.76
CA ARG A 301 -14.29 10.83 12.82
C ARG A 301 -13.28 11.85 12.28
N LEU A 302 -12.65 11.56 11.14
CA LEU A 302 -11.74 12.48 10.46
C LEU A 302 -12.45 13.79 10.07
N ALA A 303 -13.69 13.70 9.56
CA ALA A 303 -14.50 14.87 9.22
C ALA A 303 -14.74 15.80 10.41
N LYS A 304 -14.81 15.25 11.62
CA LYS A 304 -14.97 16.04 12.88
C LYS A 304 -13.64 16.60 13.38
N ASP A 305 -12.55 15.89 13.15
CA ASP A 305 -11.24 16.25 13.72
C ASP A 305 -10.43 17.20 12.82
N ILE A 306 -10.76 17.32 11.50
CA ILE A 306 -10.00 18.15 10.56
C ILE A 306 -10.75 19.46 10.29
N PRO A 307 -10.28 20.65 10.77
CA PRO A 307 -10.93 21.93 10.53
C PRO A 307 -11.06 22.30 9.04
N GLY A 308 -10.09 21.89 8.22
CA GLY A 308 -10.12 22.09 6.78
C GLY A 308 -11.04 21.14 6.00
N TYR A 309 -11.81 20.27 6.68
CA TYR A 309 -12.76 19.35 6.04
C TYR A 309 -13.79 20.10 5.19
N VAL A 310 -13.94 19.68 3.93
CA VAL A 310 -14.91 20.25 2.98
C VAL A 310 -16.14 19.33 2.88
N ARG A 311 -15.91 18.08 2.50
CA ARG A 311 -16.96 17.07 2.33
C ARG A 311 -16.40 15.66 2.31
N THR A 312 -17.30 14.68 2.46
CA THR A 312 -17.03 13.26 2.17
C THR A 312 -17.76 12.87 0.89
N GLU A 313 -17.04 12.26 -0.05
CA GLU A 313 -17.61 11.63 -1.22
C GLU A 313 -17.50 10.11 -1.08
N TRP A 314 -18.62 9.44 -1.24
CA TRP A 314 -18.73 7.99 -1.11
C TRP A 314 -18.75 7.32 -2.48
N LEU A 315 -17.80 6.40 -2.71
CA LEU A 315 -17.84 5.48 -3.83
C LEU A 315 -18.59 4.22 -3.39
N GLU A 316 -19.86 4.14 -3.79
CA GLU A 316 -20.86 3.19 -3.26
C GLU A 316 -20.53 1.73 -3.61
N ASN A 317 -19.83 1.49 -4.72
CA ASN A 317 -19.50 0.15 -5.22
C ASN A 317 -18.04 -0.23 -4.99
N SER A 318 -17.31 0.54 -4.21
CA SER A 318 -15.90 0.30 -3.91
C SER A 318 -15.71 -0.05 -2.44
N ALA A 319 -14.72 -0.93 -2.20
CA ALA A 319 -14.19 -1.22 -0.88
C ALA A 319 -12.92 -0.40 -0.60
N HIS A 320 -11.84 -1.07 -0.20
CA HIS A 320 -10.60 -0.43 0.23
C HIS A 320 -9.83 0.24 -0.93
N MET A 321 -10.00 -0.24 -2.17
CA MET A 321 -9.23 0.25 -3.34
C MET A 321 -10.11 0.98 -4.37
N PRO A 322 -10.75 2.11 -4.02
CA PRO A 322 -11.68 2.79 -4.93
C PRO A 322 -11.00 3.33 -6.18
N MET A 323 -9.70 3.69 -6.15
CA MET A 323 -8.93 4.11 -7.30
C MET A 323 -8.73 2.99 -8.35
N GLN A 324 -8.87 1.73 -7.95
CA GLN A 324 -8.83 0.57 -8.82
C GLN A 324 -10.21 0.09 -9.24
N GLU A 325 -11.21 0.24 -8.37
CA GLU A 325 -12.56 -0.28 -8.59
C GLU A 325 -13.44 0.68 -9.41
N GLU A 326 -13.29 1.99 -9.21
CA GLU A 326 -14.05 3.05 -9.87
C GLU A 326 -13.12 4.21 -10.31
N PRO A 327 -12.07 3.97 -11.14
CA PRO A 327 -11.00 4.93 -11.41
C PRO A 327 -11.50 6.25 -12.03
N GLU A 328 -12.47 6.21 -12.93
CA GLU A 328 -13.02 7.42 -13.55
C GLU A 328 -13.84 8.26 -12.55
N ALA A 329 -14.62 7.61 -11.69
CA ALA A 329 -15.38 8.30 -10.64
C ALA A 329 -14.42 8.90 -9.61
N TYR A 330 -13.41 8.14 -9.22
CA TYR A 330 -12.34 8.58 -8.32
C TYR A 330 -11.62 9.81 -8.88
N ALA A 331 -11.12 9.73 -10.11
CA ALA A 331 -10.40 10.83 -10.75
C ALA A 331 -11.28 12.08 -10.93
N ARG A 332 -12.58 11.92 -11.29
CA ARG A 332 -13.51 13.05 -11.37
C ARG A 332 -13.66 13.77 -10.03
N ALA A 333 -13.83 13.03 -8.93
CA ALA A 333 -13.95 13.61 -7.60
C ALA A 333 -12.69 14.40 -7.21
N VAL A 334 -11.50 13.83 -7.46
CA VAL A 334 -10.20 14.51 -7.23
C VAL A 334 -10.07 15.77 -8.07
N LEU A 335 -10.36 15.69 -9.39
CA LEU A 335 -10.26 16.83 -10.31
C LEU A 335 -11.26 17.94 -9.97
N GLN A 336 -12.48 17.59 -9.61
CA GLN A 336 -13.50 18.54 -9.19
C GLN A 336 -13.06 19.27 -7.92
N PHE A 337 -12.66 18.55 -6.90
CA PHE A 337 -12.20 19.13 -5.63
C PHE A 337 -10.98 20.04 -5.82
N PHE A 338 -9.98 19.63 -6.58
CA PHE A 338 -8.80 20.48 -6.83
C PHE A 338 -9.11 21.64 -7.79
N GLY A 339 -10.11 21.53 -8.67
CA GLY A 339 -10.59 22.61 -9.52
C GLY A 339 -11.37 23.69 -8.75
N GLU A 340 -12.16 23.30 -7.75
CA GLU A 340 -12.88 24.21 -6.85
C GLU A 340 -11.90 25.06 -6.02
N ASP A 341 -10.82 24.46 -5.53
CA ASP A 341 -9.75 25.12 -4.79
C ASP A 341 -9.06 26.24 -5.62
N VAL A 342 -8.86 26.00 -6.92
CA VAL A 342 -8.32 27.01 -7.84
C VAL A 342 -9.30 28.16 -8.05
N ALA A 343 -10.60 27.86 -8.19
CA ALA A 343 -11.64 28.87 -8.41
C ALA A 343 -11.82 29.79 -7.21
N ASP A 344 -11.74 29.26 -5.99
CA ASP A 344 -11.84 30.07 -4.75
C ASP A 344 -10.64 31.02 -4.59
N LYS A 345 -9.44 30.61 -4.98
CA LYS A 345 -8.26 31.49 -4.99
C LYS A 345 -8.39 32.62 -5.99
N GLY A 346 -8.94 32.34 -7.17
CA GLY A 346 -9.21 33.35 -8.20
C GLY A 346 -10.16 34.43 -7.68
N LYS A 347 -11.18 34.06 -6.91
CA LYS A 347 -12.12 35.02 -6.30
C LYS A 347 -11.45 35.88 -5.20
N ARG A 348 -10.69 35.26 -4.32
CA ARG A 348 -9.94 35.97 -3.23
C ARG A 348 -8.85 36.89 -3.80
N ALA A 349 -8.17 36.49 -4.86
CA ALA A 349 -7.17 37.33 -5.55
C ALA A 349 -7.79 38.54 -6.26
N ASN A 350 -9.03 38.44 -6.74
CA ASN A 350 -9.76 39.48 -7.42
C ASN A 350 -10.62 40.36 -6.49
N GLY A 351 -10.50 40.19 -5.16
CA GLY A 351 -11.19 41.05 -4.17
C GLY A 351 -12.73 40.93 -4.17
N GLN A 352 -13.28 39.85 -4.71
CA GLN A 352 -14.71 39.57 -4.63
C GLN A 352 -15.05 38.76 -3.36
N PRO A 353 -16.08 39.16 -2.58
CA PRO A 353 -16.50 38.45 -1.39
C PRO A 353 -17.05 37.04 -1.67
#